data_9a7b131d8a460d102d922cb4549e58d5
#
_entry.id   9a7b131d8a460d102d922cb4549e58d5
#
_cell.length_a   1.000
_cell.length_b   1.000
_cell.length_c   1.000
_cell.angle_alpha   90.00
_cell.angle_beta   90.00
_cell.angle_gamma   90.00
#
_symmetry.space_group_name_H-M   'P 1'
#
loop_
_entity.id
_entity.type
_entity.pdbx_description
1 polymer ?
#
loop_
_entity_poly.entity_id
_entity_poly.type
_entity_poly.pdbx_seq_one_letter_code
_entity_poly.pdbx_strand_id
1 'polypeptide(L)'
;NFGASIYHTSMDELFLAGDLIIPNFFQINNINFSANYKPDPQGYKDEIQSVFASAELSWRNQLYLTLTGRNDWDSKLAFSDQASFFYPSVGLSAVLSEMFELPEVITYAKVRGSYTVVASSFDRYLTNPGYEYNAQTHNWENPTVYPMDNMKPEKTKSWEIGLNLKFWENRFNLDATYYRS
;
A
#
# COMPACT_ATOMS: atom_id res chain seq x y z
N ASN A 1 10.53 -12.89 14.14
CA ASN A 1 10.59 -11.44 14.26
C ASN A 1 9.18 -10.89 14.53
N PHE A 2 9.09 -9.82 15.30
CA PHE A 2 7.86 -9.05 15.46
C PHE A 2 8.21 -7.57 15.56
N GLY A 3 7.28 -6.70 15.20
CA GLY A 3 7.48 -5.27 15.27
C GLY A 3 6.17 -4.50 15.19
N ALA A 4 6.28 -3.21 15.43
CA ALA A 4 5.21 -2.24 15.27
C ALA A 4 5.75 -1.00 14.59
N SER A 5 4.89 -0.28 13.88
CA SER A 5 5.22 1.00 13.27
C SER A 5 4.05 1.96 13.33
N ILE A 6 4.39 3.24 13.41
CA ILE A 6 3.42 4.34 13.26
C ILE A 6 3.91 5.18 12.10
N TYR A 7 3.05 5.39 11.13
CA TYR A 7 3.30 6.24 10.00
C TYR A 7 2.33 7.42 10.03
N HIS A 8 2.87 8.63 10.04
CA HIS A 8 2.11 9.86 10.08
C HIS A 8 2.39 10.68 8.83
N THR A 9 1.33 11.11 8.15
CA THR A 9 1.42 12.00 6.99
C THR A 9 0.61 13.25 7.26
N SER A 10 1.20 14.40 7.04
CA SER A 10 0.49 15.68 7.03
C SER A 10 0.79 16.44 5.76
N MET A 11 -0.21 17.13 5.25
CA MET A 11 -0.09 18.05 4.14
C MET A 11 -0.83 19.33 4.51
N ASP A 12 -0.16 20.46 4.35
CA ASP A 12 -0.74 21.78 4.45
C ASP A 12 -0.50 22.49 3.12
N GLU A 13 -1.55 22.91 2.46
CA GLU A 13 -1.52 23.57 1.16
C GLU A 13 -2.28 24.88 1.23
N LEU A 14 -1.77 25.90 0.55
CA LEU A 14 -2.44 27.16 0.38
C LEU A 14 -2.71 27.38 -1.11
N PHE A 15 -3.97 27.24 -1.49
CA PHE A 15 -4.40 27.56 -2.84
C PHE A 15 -4.69 29.04 -2.98
N LEU A 16 -4.06 29.66 -3.97
CA LEU A 16 -4.25 31.08 -4.29
C LEU A 16 -4.69 31.18 -5.74
N ALA A 17 -5.83 31.84 -5.97
CA ALA A 17 -6.34 32.14 -7.30
C ALA A 17 -6.72 33.62 -7.41
N GLY A 18 -6.61 34.17 -8.62
CA GLY A 18 -7.02 35.54 -8.90
C GLY A 18 -6.52 36.02 -10.26
N ASP A 19 -7.08 37.15 -10.71
CA ASP A 19 -6.64 37.77 -11.95
C ASP A 19 -5.25 38.39 -11.80
N LEU A 20 -4.45 38.37 -12.85
CA LEU A 20 -3.15 39.02 -12.84
C LEU A 20 -3.34 40.53 -13.00
N ILE A 21 -2.68 41.33 -12.14
CA ILE A 21 -2.63 42.80 -12.27
C ILE A 21 -1.88 43.20 -13.55
N ILE A 22 -0.76 42.54 -13.78
CA ILE A 22 0.07 42.71 -15.01
C ILE A 22 -0.05 41.41 -15.81
N PRO A 23 -0.58 41.43 -17.04
CA PRO A 23 -0.71 40.22 -17.86
C PRO A 23 0.65 39.51 -18.08
N ASN A 24 0.64 38.20 -18.11
CA ASN A 24 1.79 37.32 -18.34
C ASN A 24 2.93 37.44 -17.30
N PHE A 25 2.69 38.04 -16.15
CA PHE A 25 3.63 38.12 -15.04
C PHE A 25 3.15 37.22 -13.89
N PHE A 26 3.61 35.97 -13.87
CA PHE A 26 3.16 34.91 -12.95
C PHE A 26 3.93 34.96 -11.62
N GLN A 27 3.52 35.86 -10.74
CA GLN A 27 4.03 35.95 -9.35
C GLN A 27 2.89 36.19 -8.38
N ILE A 28 3.06 35.71 -7.14
CA ILE A 28 2.03 35.83 -6.06
C ILE A 28 1.67 37.31 -5.85
N ASN A 29 2.65 38.22 -5.85
CA ASN A 29 2.44 39.67 -5.64
C ASN A 29 1.65 40.33 -6.78
N ASN A 30 1.52 39.65 -7.91
CA ASN A 30 0.81 40.13 -9.09
C ASN A 30 -0.63 39.60 -9.17
N ILE A 31 -1.07 38.87 -8.17
CA ILE A 31 -2.47 38.41 -8.09
C ILE A 31 -3.32 39.51 -7.47
N ASN A 32 -4.37 39.87 -8.16
CA ASN A 32 -5.39 40.78 -7.62
C ASN A 32 -6.32 39.99 -6.70
N PHE A 33 -6.09 40.05 -5.41
CA PHE A 33 -6.96 39.48 -4.38
C PHE A 33 -8.18 40.41 -4.18
N SER A 34 -9.01 40.50 -5.18
CA SER A 34 -10.30 41.19 -5.04
C SER A 34 -11.24 40.44 -4.06
N ALA A 35 -12.35 41.01 -3.68
CA ALA A 35 -13.30 40.41 -2.74
C ALA A 35 -13.82 39.00 -3.14
N ASN A 36 -13.62 38.62 -4.40
CA ASN A 36 -14.10 37.34 -4.96
C ASN A 36 -13.07 36.23 -4.94
N TYR A 37 -11.79 36.54 -4.61
CA TYR A 37 -10.74 35.54 -4.58
C TYR A 37 -10.06 35.56 -3.22
N LYS A 38 -10.29 34.54 -2.44
CA LYS A 38 -9.67 34.40 -1.12
C LYS A 38 -8.68 33.24 -1.11
N PRO A 39 -7.62 33.35 -0.30
CA PRO A 39 -6.77 32.21 -0.01
C PRO A 39 -7.61 31.04 0.54
N ASP A 40 -7.42 29.86 -0.03
CA ASP A 40 -8.08 28.64 0.39
C ASP A 40 -7.05 27.69 1.01
N PRO A 41 -6.92 27.68 2.36
CA PRO A 41 -6.04 26.75 3.03
C PRO A 41 -6.66 25.37 3.03
N GLN A 42 -5.92 24.40 2.51
CA GLN A 42 -6.29 22.99 2.51
C GLN A 42 -5.24 22.17 3.25
N GLY A 43 -5.64 21.04 3.76
CA GLY A 43 -4.70 20.15 4.40
C GLY A 43 -5.35 18.88 4.91
N TYR A 44 -4.49 17.93 5.25
CA TYR A 44 -4.92 16.69 5.86
C TYR A 44 -3.86 16.10 6.78
N LYS A 45 -4.30 15.23 7.66
CA LYS A 45 -3.43 14.41 8.51
C LYS A 45 -3.95 12.99 8.48
N ASP A 46 -3.06 12.07 8.12
CA ASP A 46 -3.33 10.64 8.15
C ASP A 46 -2.37 9.94 9.10
N GLU A 47 -2.85 8.90 9.74
CA GLU A 47 -2.05 8.04 10.59
C GLU A 47 -2.36 6.57 10.29
N ILE A 48 -1.31 5.77 10.18
CA ILE A 48 -1.40 4.31 10.09
C ILE A 48 -0.58 3.73 11.22
N GLN A 49 -1.24 2.97 12.07
CA GLN A 49 -0.60 2.17 13.12
C GLN A 49 -0.55 0.72 12.66
N SER A 50 0.57 0.06 12.86
CA SER A 50 0.77 -1.29 12.37
C SER A 50 1.45 -2.17 13.40
N VAL A 51 1.01 -3.43 13.45
CA VAL A 51 1.75 -4.50 14.10
C VAL A 51 2.00 -5.62 13.11
N PHE A 52 3.17 -6.22 13.16
CA PHE A 52 3.53 -7.28 12.25
C PHE A 52 4.40 -8.33 12.92
N ALA A 53 4.29 -9.55 12.41
CA ALA A 53 5.13 -10.66 12.82
C ALA A 53 5.55 -11.49 11.62
N SER A 54 6.74 -12.10 11.71
CA SER A 54 7.22 -13.07 10.75
C SER A 54 7.88 -14.25 11.46
N ALA A 55 7.67 -15.44 10.93
CA ALA A 55 8.30 -16.66 11.34
C ALA A 55 8.88 -17.37 10.12
N GLU A 56 10.10 -17.84 10.24
CA GLU A 56 10.76 -18.67 9.24
C GLU A 56 11.17 -19.98 9.91
N LEU A 57 10.70 -21.09 9.38
CA LEU A 57 10.95 -22.41 9.87
C LEU A 57 11.70 -23.18 8.77
N SER A 58 12.79 -23.79 9.14
CA SER A 58 13.56 -24.66 8.24
C SER A 58 13.63 -26.08 8.79
N TRP A 59 13.52 -27.06 7.89
CA TRP A 59 13.65 -28.46 8.23
C TRP A 59 14.73 -29.11 7.35
N ARG A 60 15.78 -29.61 7.99
CA ARG A 60 16.92 -30.30 7.37
C ARG A 60 17.57 -29.55 6.20
N ASN A 61 17.50 -28.24 6.15
CA ASN A 61 17.91 -27.41 5.00
C ASN A 61 17.23 -27.77 3.66
N GLN A 62 16.18 -28.56 3.72
CA GLN A 62 15.43 -29.05 2.56
C GLN A 62 14.13 -28.27 2.34
N LEU A 63 13.44 -27.99 3.43
CA LEU A 63 12.16 -27.29 3.41
C LEU A 63 12.24 -26.00 4.22
N TYR A 64 11.63 -24.94 3.70
CA TYR A 64 11.55 -23.64 4.35
C TYR A 64 10.10 -23.15 4.27
N LEU A 65 9.53 -22.86 5.43
CA LEU A 65 8.21 -22.26 5.57
C LEU A 65 8.37 -20.86 6.12
N THR A 66 7.89 -19.87 5.38
CA THR A 66 7.83 -18.48 5.80
C THR A 66 6.38 -18.09 6.05
N LEU A 67 6.12 -17.59 7.23
CA LEU A 67 4.81 -17.06 7.61
C LEU A 67 4.96 -15.61 7.98
N THR A 68 4.10 -14.75 7.43
CA THR A 68 4.05 -13.35 7.82
C THR A 68 2.60 -12.92 8.04
N GLY A 69 2.42 -12.01 8.95
CA GLY A 69 1.14 -11.38 9.21
C GLY A 69 1.35 -9.94 9.63
N ARG A 70 0.51 -9.06 9.12
CA ARG A 70 0.49 -7.65 9.49
C ARG A 70 -0.95 -7.22 9.67
N ASN A 71 -1.20 -6.42 10.69
CA ASN A 71 -2.47 -5.73 10.90
C ASN A 71 -2.22 -4.24 10.94
N ASP A 72 -2.97 -3.50 10.14
CA ASP A 72 -2.92 -2.05 10.08
C ASP A 72 -4.24 -1.45 10.52
N TRP A 73 -4.16 -0.38 11.31
CA TRP A 73 -5.22 0.54 11.65
C TRP A 73 -4.95 1.84 10.90
N ASP A 74 -5.81 2.19 9.97
CA ASP A 74 -5.67 3.38 9.14
C ASP A 74 -6.74 4.41 9.53
N SER A 75 -6.34 5.63 9.79
CA SER A 75 -7.24 6.73 10.15
C SER A 75 -8.32 7.00 9.09
N LYS A 76 -8.05 6.65 7.82
CA LYS A 76 -9.03 6.75 6.73
C LYS A 76 -10.22 5.80 6.88
N LEU A 77 -10.02 4.72 7.66
CA LEU A 77 -11.07 3.76 7.98
C LEU A 77 -11.87 4.15 9.23
N ALA A 78 -11.54 5.27 9.86
CA ALA A 78 -12.34 5.78 10.96
C ALA A 78 -13.80 5.96 10.51
N PHE A 79 -14.74 5.60 11.38
CA PHE A 79 -16.18 5.60 11.11
C PHE A 79 -16.67 4.54 10.10
N SER A 80 -15.81 3.60 9.68
CA SER A 80 -16.25 2.41 8.94
C SER A 80 -16.44 1.21 9.88
N ASP A 81 -17.22 0.23 9.44
CA ASP A 81 -17.43 -1.02 10.17
C ASP A 81 -16.13 -1.81 10.39
N GLN A 82 -15.11 -1.55 9.60
CA GLN A 82 -13.84 -2.25 9.62
C GLN A 82 -12.66 -1.27 9.81
N ALA A 83 -12.35 -0.94 11.05
CA ALA A 83 -11.30 0.00 11.42
C ALA A 83 -9.87 -0.53 11.17
N SER A 84 -9.70 -1.81 10.89
CA SER A 84 -8.40 -2.42 10.62
C SER A 84 -8.47 -3.51 9.57
N PHE A 85 -7.34 -3.85 9.01
CA PHE A 85 -7.23 -4.95 8.07
C PHE A 85 -5.97 -5.77 8.29
N PHE A 86 -6.16 -7.08 8.18
CA PHE A 86 -5.09 -8.05 8.36
C PHE A 86 -4.70 -8.65 7.01
N TYR A 87 -3.39 -8.71 6.76
CA TYR A 87 -2.81 -9.34 5.57
C TYR A 87 -1.82 -10.43 5.94
N PRO A 88 -2.22 -11.67 5.72
CA PRO A 88 -1.32 -12.80 5.85
C PRO A 88 -0.53 -13.05 4.58
N SER A 89 0.66 -13.64 4.76
CA SER A 89 1.41 -14.26 3.68
C SER A 89 1.98 -15.60 4.16
N VAL A 90 2.00 -16.56 3.25
CA VAL A 90 2.64 -17.84 3.44
C VAL A 90 3.52 -18.17 2.25
N GLY A 91 4.76 -18.55 2.51
CA GLY A 91 5.71 -19.01 1.51
C GLY A 91 6.25 -20.39 1.89
N LEU A 92 6.33 -21.27 0.90
CA LEU A 92 6.95 -22.58 1.05
C LEU A 92 8.00 -22.73 -0.04
N SER A 93 9.19 -23.19 0.34
CA SER A 93 10.19 -23.58 -0.65
C SER A 93 10.86 -24.90 -0.29
N ALA A 94 11.18 -25.68 -1.32
CA ALA A 94 11.82 -26.98 -1.21
C ALA A 94 13.07 -26.99 -2.08
N VAL A 95 14.19 -27.39 -1.48
CA VAL A 95 15.47 -27.61 -2.17
C VAL A 95 15.53 -29.07 -2.62
N LEU A 96 15.10 -29.31 -3.86
CA LEU A 96 14.98 -30.67 -4.39
C LEU A 96 16.30 -31.39 -4.50
N SER A 97 17.39 -30.66 -4.76
CA SER A 97 18.76 -31.20 -4.79
C SER A 97 19.25 -31.71 -3.43
N GLU A 98 18.63 -31.27 -2.32
CA GLU A 98 18.92 -31.78 -0.98
C GLU A 98 17.98 -32.93 -0.56
N MET A 99 16.87 -33.11 -1.31
CA MET A 99 15.85 -34.10 -1.01
C MET A 99 15.99 -35.37 -1.84
N PHE A 100 16.52 -35.25 -3.04
CA PHE A 100 16.59 -36.32 -4.04
C PHE A 100 17.95 -36.33 -4.71
N GLU A 101 18.40 -37.52 -5.10
CA GLU A 101 19.53 -37.68 -5.99
C GLU A 101 19.12 -37.26 -7.40
N LEU A 102 19.65 -36.14 -7.85
CA LEU A 102 19.39 -35.60 -9.17
C LEU A 102 20.51 -36.06 -10.14
N PRO A 103 20.25 -36.06 -11.46
CA PRO A 103 21.28 -36.27 -12.48
C PRO A 103 22.44 -35.28 -12.28
N GLU A 104 23.68 -35.71 -12.50
CA GLU A 104 24.91 -34.92 -12.32
C GLU A 104 24.92 -33.57 -13.05
N VAL A 105 24.12 -33.46 -14.13
CA VAL A 105 23.92 -32.22 -14.90
C VAL A 105 23.23 -31.14 -14.07
N ILE A 106 22.37 -31.53 -13.11
CA ILE A 106 21.60 -30.59 -12.27
C ILE A 106 22.33 -30.42 -10.92
N THR A 107 23.04 -29.33 -10.78
CA THR A 107 23.81 -29.03 -9.57
C THR A 107 22.91 -28.51 -8.44
N TYR A 108 21.81 -27.85 -8.78
CA TYR A 108 20.87 -27.28 -7.80
C TYR A 108 19.46 -27.20 -8.37
N ALA A 109 18.48 -27.56 -7.57
CA ALA A 109 17.08 -27.43 -7.93
C ALA A 109 16.28 -26.98 -6.70
N LYS A 110 15.54 -25.88 -6.84
CA LYS A 110 14.65 -25.34 -5.80
C LYS A 110 13.32 -24.97 -6.42
N VAL A 111 12.25 -25.37 -5.78
CA VAL A 111 10.88 -24.93 -6.08
C VAL A 111 10.40 -24.05 -4.94
N ARG A 112 9.64 -23.00 -5.29
CA ARG A 112 9.01 -22.11 -4.32
C ARG A 112 7.58 -21.83 -4.68
N GLY A 113 6.75 -21.63 -3.68
CA GLY A 113 5.36 -21.16 -3.85
C GLY A 113 5.02 -20.20 -2.74
N SER A 114 4.25 -19.16 -3.06
CA SER A 114 3.75 -18.23 -2.06
C SER A 114 2.32 -17.81 -2.33
N TYR A 115 1.63 -17.47 -1.25
CA TYR A 115 0.32 -16.85 -1.28
C TYR A 115 0.33 -15.64 -0.36
N THR A 116 -0.12 -14.50 -0.88
CA THR A 116 -0.12 -13.24 -0.16
C THR A 116 -1.46 -12.53 -0.36
N VAL A 117 -1.97 -11.97 0.72
CA VAL A 117 -3.10 -11.05 0.68
C VAL A 117 -2.59 -9.69 1.08
N VAL A 118 -2.83 -8.68 0.25
CA VAL A 118 -2.58 -7.27 0.57
C VAL A 118 -3.90 -6.52 0.57
N ALA A 119 -3.97 -5.48 1.39
CA ALA A 119 -5.13 -4.61 1.44
C ALA A 119 -4.69 -3.16 1.29
N SER A 120 -5.52 -2.33 0.66
CA SER A 120 -5.34 -0.90 0.57
C SER A 120 -6.58 -0.19 1.10
N SER A 121 -6.36 0.93 1.78
CA SER A 121 -7.45 1.81 2.18
C SER A 121 -7.97 2.61 0.98
N PHE A 122 -9.12 3.20 1.15
CA PHE A 122 -9.77 4.08 0.19
C PHE A 122 -9.42 5.56 0.47
N ASP A 123 -9.99 6.46 -0.33
CA ASP A 123 -9.78 7.89 -0.19
C ASP A 123 -10.32 8.43 1.14
N ARG A 124 -9.81 9.59 1.56
CA ARG A 124 -10.19 10.25 2.81
C ARG A 124 -11.64 10.71 2.77
N TYR A 125 -12.24 10.78 3.94
CA TYR A 125 -13.58 11.36 4.19
C TYR A 125 -14.74 10.66 3.51
N LEU A 126 -14.55 9.51 2.85
CA LEU A 126 -15.65 8.76 2.23
C LEU A 126 -16.63 8.18 3.27
N THR A 127 -16.13 7.85 4.46
CA THR A 127 -16.97 7.32 5.55
C THR A 127 -17.65 8.43 6.35
N ASN A 128 -17.07 9.62 6.39
CA ASN A 128 -17.61 10.77 7.09
C ASN A 128 -17.30 12.06 6.33
N PRO A 129 -17.95 12.29 5.17
CA PRO A 129 -17.75 13.49 4.39
C PRO A 129 -18.27 14.70 5.17
N GLY A 130 -17.44 15.73 5.30
CA GLY A 130 -17.79 16.99 5.91
C GLY A 130 -18.43 17.97 4.91
N TYR A 131 -19.00 19.05 5.45
CA TYR A 131 -19.35 20.20 4.62
C TYR A 131 -18.09 20.94 4.20
N GLU A 132 -18.03 21.38 2.95
CA GLU A 132 -16.95 22.19 2.42
C GLU A 132 -17.33 23.67 2.42
N TYR A 133 -16.44 24.53 2.91
CA TYR A 133 -16.66 25.96 2.85
C TYR A 133 -16.12 26.50 1.53
N ASN A 134 -17.02 26.97 0.68
CA ASN A 134 -16.64 27.64 -0.56
C ASN A 134 -16.32 29.11 -0.26
N ALA A 135 -15.03 29.45 -0.28
CA ALA A 135 -14.54 30.80 -0.01
C ALA A 135 -14.99 31.84 -1.06
N GLN A 136 -15.38 31.43 -2.26
CA GLN A 136 -15.84 32.32 -3.32
C GLN A 136 -17.31 32.72 -3.14
N THR A 137 -18.15 31.73 -2.81
CA THR A 137 -19.60 31.96 -2.62
C THR A 137 -19.95 32.33 -1.18
N HIS A 138 -19.00 32.20 -0.24
CA HIS A 138 -19.19 32.40 1.20
C HIS A 138 -20.25 31.47 1.81
N ASN A 139 -20.45 30.31 1.23
CA ASN A 139 -21.44 29.35 1.67
C ASN A 139 -20.77 28.00 2.03
N TRP A 140 -21.43 27.28 2.94
CA TRP A 140 -21.14 25.88 3.17
C TRP A 140 -21.85 25.05 2.11
N GLU A 141 -21.10 24.20 1.43
CA GLU A 141 -21.60 23.28 0.42
C GLU A 141 -21.82 21.90 1.04
N ASN A 142 -22.87 21.24 0.60
CA ASN A 142 -23.12 19.86 1.02
C ASN A 142 -22.06 18.94 0.42
N PRO A 143 -21.69 17.88 1.17
CA PRO A 143 -20.79 16.87 0.61
C PRO A 143 -21.38 16.27 -0.66
N THR A 144 -20.52 16.10 -1.66
CA THR A 144 -20.90 15.49 -2.95
C THR A 144 -20.94 13.96 -2.88
N VAL A 145 -20.40 13.40 -1.80
CA VAL A 145 -20.34 11.96 -1.55
C VAL A 145 -21.30 11.62 -0.40
N TYR A 146 -22.11 10.59 -0.60
CA TYR A 146 -22.93 10.06 0.48
C TYR A 146 -22.06 9.24 1.45
N PRO A 147 -22.16 9.44 2.77
CA PRO A 147 -21.36 8.67 3.73
C PRO A 147 -21.68 7.18 3.63
N MET A 148 -20.65 6.37 3.54
CA MET A 148 -20.74 4.92 3.44
C MET A 148 -20.00 4.30 4.62
N ASP A 149 -20.74 3.84 5.60
CA ASP A 149 -20.24 3.19 6.82
C ASP A 149 -19.79 1.74 6.58
N ASN A 150 -20.34 1.08 5.56
CA ASN A 150 -20.04 -0.32 5.22
C ASN A 150 -18.83 -0.49 4.26
N MET A 151 -18.02 0.52 4.10
CA MET A 151 -16.81 0.44 3.27
C MET A 151 -15.79 -0.55 3.84
N LYS A 152 -15.19 -1.31 2.93
CA LYS A 152 -14.15 -2.29 3.25
C LYS A 152 -12.90 -1.99 2.42
N PRO A 153 -11.71 -2.20 2.98
CA PRO A 153 -10.48 -2.10 2.21
C PRO A 153 -10.51 -3.02 0.99
N GLU A 154 -9.96 -2.54 -0.10
CA GLU A 154 -9.74 -3.37 -1.28
C GLU A 154 -8.70 -4.44 -0.95
N LYS A 155 -8.98 -5.69 -1.33
CA LYS A 155 -8.09 -6.83 -1.06
C LYS A 155 -7.63 -7.46 -2.37
N THR A 156 -6.34 -7.46 -2.58
CA THR A 156 -5.68 -8.18 -3.67
C THR A 156 -5.08 -9.48 -3.12
N LYS A 157 -5.40 -10.58 -3.78
CA LYS A 157 -4.88 -11.91 -3.44
C LYS A 157 -3.97 -12.36 -4.56
N SER A 158 -2.72 -12.64 -4.22
CA SER A 158 -1.70 -13.03 -5.18
C SER A 158 -1.09 -14.37 -4.82
N TRP A 159 -0.76 -15.16 -5.82
CA TRP A 159 0.00 -16.36 -5.65
C TRP A 159 1.14 -16.42 -6.67
N GLU A 160 2.22 -17.04 -6.27
CA GLU A 160 3.43 -17.18 -7.05
C GLU A 160 3.94 -18.62 -6.95
N ILE A 161 4.43 -19.15 -8.08
CA ILE A 161 5.20 -20.38 -8.14
C ILE A 161 6.50 -20.10 -8.89
N GLY A 162 7.62 -20.49 -8.32
CA GLY A 162 8.94 -20.28 -8.90
C GLY A 162 9.78 -21.55 -8.91
N LEU A 163 10.63 -21.66 -9.89
CA LEU A 163 11.59 -22.73 -10.08
C LEU A 163 12.96 -22.11 -10.31
N ASN A 164 13.96 -22.57 -9.54
CA ASN A 164 15.35 -22.21 -9.74
C ASN A 164 16.16 -23.47 -9.99
N LEU A 165 16.84 -23.53 -11.15
CA LEU A 165 17.69 -24.64 -11.54
C LEU A 165 19.08 -24.15 -11.90
N LYS A 166 20.11 -24.90 -11.46
CA LYS A 166 21.49 -24.68 -11.86
C LYS A 166 22.05 -25.94 -12.47
N PHE A 167 22.77 -25.77 -13.58
CA PHE A 167 23.32 -26.87 -14.37
C PHE A 167 24.82 -26.72 -14.52
N TRP A 168 25.50 -27.86 -14.78
CA TRP A 168 26.92 -27.96 -15.10
C TRP A 168 27.80 -27.14 -14.13
N GLU A 169 27.83 -27.57 -12.88
CA GLU A 169 28.63 -26.91 -11.84
C GLU A 169 28.33 -25.41 -11.68
N ASN A 170 27.04 -25.05 -11.77
CA ASN A 170 26.54 -23.68 -11.68
C ASN A 170 26.89 -22.76 -12.87
N ARG A 171 27.30 -23.29 -14.02
CA ARG A 171 27.61 -22.47 -15.21
C ARG A 171 26.37 -21.89 -15.87
N PHE A 172 25.23 -22.57 -15.72
CA PHE A 172 23.93 -22.07 -16.20
C PHE A 172 22.94 -21.99 -15.03
N ASN A 173 22.24 -20.89 -14.94
CA ASN A 173 21.18 -20.67 -13.97
C ASN A 173 19.88 -20.29 -14.72
N LEU A 174 18.81 -21.04 -14.42
CA LEU A 174 17.46 -20.77 -14.88
C LEU A 174 16.61 -20.41 -13.66
N ASP A 175 16.06 -19.19 -13.61
CA ASP A 175 15.05 -18.79 -12.65
C ASP A 175 13.77 -18.44 -13.43
N ALA A 176 12.71 -19.18 -13.17
CA ALA A 176 11.41 -18.99 -13.80
C ALA A 176 10.35 -18.80 -12.72
N THR A 177 9.54 -17.78 -12.86
CA THR A 177 8.49 -17.46 -11.91
C THR A 177 7.19 -17.16 -12.65
N TYR A 178 6.12 -17.76 -12.18
CA TYR A 178 4.76 -17.44 -12.59
C TYR A 178 3.99 -16.87 -11.40
N TYR A 179 3.32 -15.75 -11.61
CA TYR A 179 2.49 -15.12 -10.59
C TYR A 179 1.13 -14.73 -11.15
N ARG A 180 0.13 -14.65 -10.27
CA ARG A 180 -1.20 -14.16 -10.57
C ARG A 180 -1.76 -13.41 -9.35
N SER A 181 -2.35 -12.26 -9.59
CA SER A 181 -3.11 -11.44 -8.63
C SER A 181 -4.55 -11.22 -9.10
#